data_a657ca952ada3a63169bbe6f1ade22cf
#
_entry.id   a657ca952ada3a63169bbe6f1ade22cf
#
_cell.length_a   1.000
_cell.length_b   1.000
_cell.length_c   1.000
_cell.angle_alpha   90.00
_cell.angle_beta   90.00
_cell.angle_gamma   90.00
#
_symmetry.space_group_name_H-M   'P 1'
#
loop_
_entity.id
_entity.type
_entity.pdbx_description
1 polymer ?
#
loop_
_entity_poly.entity_id
_entity_poly.type
_entity_poly.pdbx_seq_one_letter_code
_entity_poly.pdbx_strand_id
1 'polypeptide(L)'
;MDVLRNVLGYDDADLDTEMTALGQRIDIAVKHNGKVLLVIELKNVRHKLPTAVREQAANYAASKSADWTVVTNGQVWKLYRIIPVKGHDPQIVEVFDIALFDDDGLSDNDIACFYLLTKRALTGSDSERRFHLKESLNDRRILAAINDEKIVKAMSKLLATTYRQENKVNVKLSSEDVRARLEDLFRPEDL
;
A
#
# COMPACT_ATOMS: atom_id res chain seq x y z
N MET A 1 -11.55 -15.43 14.67
CA MET A 1 -11.18 -14.74 15.94
C MET A 1 -9.81 -15.19 16.46
N ASP A 2 -9.46 -16.46 16.36
CA ASP A 2 -8.18 -16.99 16.91
C ASP A 2 -6.94 -16.32 16.32
N VAL A 3 -6.94 -16.03 15.00
CA VAL A 3 -5.85 -15.30 14.34
C VAL A 3 -5.66 -13.91 14.96
N LEU A 4 -6.75 -13.18 15.23
CA LEU A 4 -6.67 -11.83 15.80
C LEU A 4 -6.07 -11.85 17.21
N ARG A 5 -6.42 -12.83 18.03
CA ARG A 5 -5.93 -12.96 19.40
C ARG A 5 -4.52 -13.56 19.45
N ASN A 6 -4.37 -14.75 18.88
CA ASN A 6 -3.19 -15.59 19.11
C ASN A 6 -2.00 -15.22 18.20
N VAL A 7 -2.27 -14.58 17.05
CA VAL A 7 -1.25 -14.21 16.07
C VAL A 7 -1.05 -12.70 16.03
N LEU A 8 -2.15 -11.93 15.94
CA LEU A 8 -2.09 -10.49 15.78
C LEU A 8 -2.06 -9.71 17.10
N GLY A 9 -2.26 -10.37 18.23
CA GLY A 9 -2.05 -9.84 19.58
C GLY A 9 -3.13 -8.89 20.07
N TYR A 10 -4.37 -9.04 19.60
CA TYR A 10 -5.52 -8.26 20.09
C TYR A 10 -6.19 -8.95 21.27
N ASP A 11 -6.54 -8.17 22.28
CA ASP A 11 -7.35 -8.62 23.41
C ASP A 11 -8.84 -8.61 23.05
N ASP A 12 -9.66 -9.36 23.77
CA ASP A 12 -11.12 -9.36 23.57
C ASP A 12 -11.74 -7.96 23.72
N ALA A 13 -11.20 -7.16 24.61
CA ALA A 13 -11.63 -5.77 24.82
C ALA A 13 -11.32 -4.85 23.62
N ASP A 14 -10.38 -5.22 22.76
CA ASP A 14 -10.06 -4.46 21.54
C ASP A 14 -11.03 -4.79 20.40
N LEU A 15 -11.74 -5.94 20.46
CA LEU A 15 -12.51 -6.49 19.37
C LEU A 15 -14.01 -6.24 19.57
N ASP A 16 -14.61 -5.57 18.59
CA ASP A 16 -16.05 -5.36 18.55
C ASP A 16 -16.62 -6.02 17.28
N THR A 17 -17.46 -7.00 17.48
CA THR A 17 -18.10 -7.73 16.39
C THR A 17 -19.50 -7.19 16.14
N GLU A 18 -19.92 -7.18 14.88
CA GLU A 18 -21.27 -6.79 14.50
C GLU A 18 -21.59 -5.29 14.69
N MET A 19 -20.59 -4.42 14.61
CA MET A 19 -20.85 -2.98 14.63
C MET A 19 -21.70 -2.54 13.44
N THR A 20 -22.71 -1.72 13.73
CA THR A 20 -23.55 -1.12 12.69
C THR A 20 -23.24 0.37 12.57
N ALA A 21 -23.07 0.87 11.34
CA ALA A 21 -23.05 2.29 11.04
C ALA A 21 -23.62 2.55 9.65
N LEU A 22 -24.33 3.66 9.50
CA LEU A 22 -24.95 4.07 8.23
C LEU A 22 -25.83 2.99 7.58
N GLY A 23 -26.51 2.16 8.40
CA GLY A 23 -27.32 1.05 7.93
C GLY A 23 -26.54 -0.16 7.39
N GLN A 24 -25.21 -0.14 7.49
CA GLN A 24 -24.33 -1.24 7.10
C GLN A 24 -23.76 -1.91 8.34
N ARG A 25 -23.55 -3.22 8.26
CA ARG A 25 -22.90 -4.04 9.29
C ARG A 25 -21.48 -4.32 8.86
N ILE A 26 -20.54 -4.15 9.77
CA ILE A 26 -19.15 -4.58 9.61
C ILE A 26 -18.88 -5.79 10.46
N ASP A 27 -18.08 -6.71 10.00
CA ASP A 27 -17.85 -7.96 10.69
C ASP A 27 -17.03 -7.78 11.96
N ILE A 28 -15.91 -7.01 11.90
CA ILE A 28 -15.06 -6.77 13.06
C ILE A 28 -14.51 -5.33 13.02
N ALA A 29 -14.63 -4.62 14.12
CA ALA A 29 -13.90 -3.38 14.38
C ALA A 29 -12.87 -3.61 15.49
N VAL A 30 -11.64 -3.21 15.25
CA VAL A 30 -10.57 -3.23 16.25
C VAL A 30 -10.45 -1.84 16.85
N LYS A 31 -10.53 -1.76 18.18
CA LYS A 31 -10.46 -0.52 18.95
C LYS A 31 -9.15 -0.43 19.71
N HIS A 32 -8.65 0.77 19.86
CA HIS A 32 -7.54 1.08 20.76
C HIS A 32 -7.79 2.43 21.41
N ASN A 33 -7.70 2.49 22.74
CA ASN A 33 -7.98 3.72 23.52
C ASN A 33 -9.33 4.37 23.16
N GLY A 34 -10.38 3.55 22.98
CA GLY A 34 -11.74 4.00 22.68
C GLY A 34 -11.99 4.45 21.23
N LYS A 35 -10.98 4.40 20.36
CA LYS A 35 -11.09 4.74 18.92
C LYS A 35 -11.04 3.48 18.07
N VAL A 36 -11.78 3.47 16.96
CA VAL A 36 -11.64 2.41 15.95
C VAL A 36 -10.32 2.63 15.21
N LEU A 37 -9.44 1.64 15.32
CA LEU A 37 -8.13 1.66 14.69
C LEU A 37 -8.15 1.00 13.31
N LEU A 38 -8.83 -0.16 13.23
CA LEU A 38 -8.90 -1.02 12.06
C LEU A 38 -10.31 -1.57 11.90
N VAL A 39 -10.77 -1.62 10.69
CA VAL A 39 -12.00 -2.29 10.28
C VAL A 39 -11.66 -3.52 9.47
N ILE A 40 -12.29 -4.66 9.77
CA ILE A 40 -12.06 -5.91 9.05
C ILE A 40 -13.38 -6.40 8.46
N GLU A 41 -13.39 -6.56 7.15
CA GLU A 41 -14.49 -7.16 6.39
C GLU A 41 -14.11 -8.59 6.00
N LEU A 42 -14.92 -9.55 6.42
CA LEU A 42 -14.74 -10.97 6.18
C LEU A 42 -15.62 -11.44 5.02
N LYS A 43 -15.05 -12.24 4.15
CA LYS A 43 -15.81 -12.92 3.11
C LYS A 43 -15.59 -14.43 3.18
N ASN A 44 -16.53 -15.17 2.61
CA ASN A 44 -16.37 -16.62 2.51
C ASN A 44 -15.11 -16.97 1.73
N VAL A 45 -14.41 -18.02 2.13
CA VAL A 45 -13.12 -18.47 1.54
C VAL A 45 -13.15 -18.64 0.02
N ARG A 46 -14.30 -19.01 -0.55
CA ARG A 46 -14.49 -19.16 -2.00
C ARG A 46 -14.79 -17.84 -2.73
N HIS A 47 -14.99 -16.75 -2.00
CA HIS A 47 -15.29 -15.46 -2.60
C HIS A 47 -14.00 -14.78 -3.07
N LYS A 48 -14.00 -14.34 -4.32
CA LYS A 48 -13.07 -13.29 -4.76
C LYS A 48 -13.38 -12.02 -3.95
N LEU A 49 -12.36 -11.20 -3.70
CA LEU A 49 -12.49 -9.94 -2.97
C LEU A 49 -12.65 -8.78 -3.98
N PRO A 50 -13.85 -8.52 -4.51
CA PRO A 50 -14.07 -7.50 -5.53
C PRO A 50 -13.95 -6.09 -4.96
N THR A 51 -13.77 -5.11 -5.84
CA THR A 51 -13.64 -3.68 -5.50
C THR A 51 -14.78 -3.17 -4.62
N ALA A 52 -16.02 -3.60 -4.87
CA ALA A 52 -17.18 -3.18 -4.08
C ALA A 52 -17.06 -3.53 -2.59
N VAL A 53 -16.44 -4.67 -2.24
CA VAL A 53 -16.20 -5.05 -0.83
C VAL A 53 -15.19 -4.12 -0.19
N ARG A 54 -14.12 -3.77 -0.91
CA ARG A 54 -13.13 -2.79 -0.46
C ARG A 54 -13.75 -1.42 -0.21
N GLU A 55 -14.59 -0.94 -1.13
CA GLU A 55 -15.25 0.36 -1.02
C GLU A 55 -16.23 0.39 0.16
N GLN A 56 -17.00 -0.67 0.36
CA GLN A 56 -17.87 -0.80 1.52
C GLN A 56 -17.09 -0.71 2.84
N ALA A 57 -16.04 -1.50 2.98
CA ALA A 57 -15.20 -1.51 4.17
C ALA A 57 -14.51 -0.16 4.42
N ALA A 58 -14.03 0.49 3.34
CA ALA A 58 -13.40 1.80 3.41
C ALA A 58 -14.35 2.92 3.83
N ASN A 59 -15.56 2.96 3.27
CA ASN A 59 -16.59 3.94 3.64
C ASN A 59 -17.00 3.79 5.10
N TYR A 60 -17.11 2.54 5.57
CA TYR A 60 -17.36 2.29 6.97
C TYR A 60 -16.20 2.77 7.85
N ALA A 61 -14.95 2.42 7.49
CA ALA A 61 -13.76 2.87 8.22
C ALA A 61 -13.71 4.41 8.30
N ALA A 62 -13.93 5.10 7.19
CA ALA A 62 -14.00 6.55 7.14
C ALA A 62 -15.08 7.13 8.07
N SER A 63 -16.28 6.51 8.10
CA SER A 63 -17.38 6.93 8.99
C SER A 63 -17.07 6.81 10.47
N LYS A 64 -16.13 5.94 10.83
CA LYS A 64 -15.64 5.73 12.20
C LYS A 64 -14.30 6.41 12.47
N SER A 65 -13.81 7.21 11.52
CA SER A 65 -12.48 7.83 11.58
C SER A 65 -11.37 6.80 11.81
N ALA A 66 -11.56 5.58 11.29
CA ALA A 66 -10.53 4.56 11.29
C ALA A 66 -9.60 4.78 10.11
N ASP A 67 -8.30 4.68 10.38
CA ASP A 67 -7.25 4.90 9.40
C ASP A 67 -7.00 3.70 8.49
N TRP A 68 -7.45 2.52 8.91
CA TRP A 68 -7.12 1.25 8.29
C TRP A 68 -8.35 0.39 8.03
N THR A 69 -8.31 -0.34 6.92
CA THR A 69 -9.26 -1.43 6.68
C THR A 69 -8.57 -2.65 6.10
N VAL A 70 -9.05 -3.81 6.51
CA VAL A 70 -8.68 -5.12 5.97
C VAL A 70 -9.88 -5.73 5.29
N VAL A 71 -9.66 -6.30 4.12
CA VAL A 71 -10.61 -7.18 3.45
C VAL A 71 -9.96 -8.55 3.34
N THR A 72 -10.62 -9.59 3.82
CA THR A 72 -10.07 -10.94 3.78
C THR A 72 -11.15 -12.01 3.59
N ASN A 73 -10.76 -13.11 2.97
CA ASN A 73 -11.54 -14.34 2.91
C ASN A 73 -10.87 -15.49 3.72
N GLY A 74 -9.89 -15.15 4.56
CA GLY A 74 -9.10 -16.08 5.34
C GLY A 74 -7.85 -16.60 4.62
N GLN A 75 -7.86 -16.72 3.29
CA GLN A 75 -6.70 -17.09 2.48
C GLN A 75 -5.96 -15.86 1.96
N VAL A 76 -6.69 -14.91 1.42
CA VAL A 76 -6.16 -13.64 0.92
C VAL A 76 -6.42 -12.55 1.95
N TRP A 77 -5.41 -11.72 2.21
CA TRP A 77 -5.46 -10.58 3.11
C TRP A 77 -4.98 -9.33 2.40
N LYS A 78 -5.84 -8.30 2.40
CA LYS A 78 -5.54 -7.00 1.78
C LYS A 78 -5.69 -5.91 2.82
N LEU A 79 -4.61 -5.14 3.03
CA LEU A 79 -4.60 -3.98 3.91
C LEU A 79 -4.66 -2.70 3.10
N TYR A 80 -5.56 -1.81 3.50
CA TYR A 80 -5.72 -0.49 2.90
C TYR A 80 -5.59 0.62 3.94
N ARG A 81 -4.90 1.70 3.55
CA ARG A 81 -4.92 2.98 4.25
C ARG A 81 -6.08 3.82 3.75
N ILE A 82 -6.86 4.36 4.68
CA ILE A 82 -8.01 5.21 4.38
C ILE A 82 -7.62 6.66 4.64
N ILE A 83 -7.72 7.49 3.62
CA ILE A 83 -7.38 8.91 3.70
C ILE A 83 -8.68 9.71 3.50
N PRO A 84 -9.20 10.38 4.53
CA PRO A 84 -10.40 11.20 4.40
C PRO A 84 -10.19 12.34 3.42
N VAL A 85 -11.15 12.55 2.52
CA VAL A 85 -11.18 13.67 1.58
C VAL A 85 -12.42 14.50 1.85
N LYS A 86 -12.23 15.78 2.18
CA LYS A 86 -13.35 16.65 2.55
C LYS A 86 -14.34 16.80 1.39
N GLY A 87 -15.61 16.38 1.62
CA GLY A 87 -16.69 16.49 0.63
C GLY A 87 -16.67 15.43 -0.48
N HIS A 88 -15.81 14.43 -0.39
CA HIS A 88 -15.70 13.34 -1.35
C HIS A 88 -15.57 11.99 -0.63
N ASP A 89 -15.72 10.91 -1.38
CA ASP A 89 -15.38 9.58 -0.89
C ASP A 89 -13.90 9.51 -0.47
N PRO A 90 -13.56 8.68 0.53
CA PRO A 90 -12.20 8.56 1.00
C PRO A 90 -11.30 7.99 -0.10
N GLN A 91 -10.06 8.46 -0.15
CA GLN A 91 -9.03 7.81 -0.96
C GLN A 91 -8.62 6.50 -0.27
N ILE A 92 -8.60 5.42 -1.05
CA ILE A 92 -8.26 4.07 -0.59
C ILE A 92 -6.94 3.67 -1.22
N VAL A 93 -5.91 3.51 -0.40
CA VAL A 93 -4.57 3.15 -0.87
C VAL A 93 -4.22 1.76 -0.38
N GLU A 94 -3.95 0.85 -1.32
CA GLU A 94 -3.52 -0.50 -0.98
C GLU A 94 -2.09 -0.51 -0.43
N VAL A 95 -1.91 -1.10 0.74
CA VAL A 95 -0.60 -1.26 1.38
C VAL A 95 0.01 -2.60 1.03
N PHE A 96 -0.78 -3.67 1.11
CA PHE A 96 -0.40 -4.99 0.62
C PHE A 96 -1.62 -5.83 0.21
N ASP A 97 -1.34 -6.83 -0.63
CA ASP A 97 -2.23 -7.93 -1.04
C ASP A 97 -1.41 -9.22 -0.98
N ILE A 98 -1.75 -10.12 -0.06
CA ILE A 98 -1.01 -11.37 0.16
C ILE A 98 -1.94 -12.57 0.23
N ALA A 99 -1.46 -13.72 -0.23
CA ALA A 99 -2.09 -15.02 -0.07
C ALA A 99 -1.31 -15.84 0.95
N LEU A 100 -1.96 -16.20 2.08
CA LEU A 100 -1.29 -16.92 3.18
C LEU A 100 -1.16 -18.44 2.93
N PHE A 101 -1.93 -18.99 2.00
CA PHE A 101 -2.01 -20.43 1.76
C PHE A 101 -1.93 -20.69 0.26
N ASP A 102 -0.79 -20.37 -0.33
CA ASP A 102 -0.41 -20.82 -1.68
C ASP A 102 0.48 -22.06 -1.62
N ASP A 103 0.74 -22.65 -2.79
CA ASP A 103 1.50 -23.90 -2.88
C ASP A 103 2.98 -23.74 -2.50
N ASP A 104 3.51 -22.51 -2.55
CA ASP A 104 4.91 -22.18 -2.23
C ASP A 104 5.12 -21.88 -0.74
N GLY A 105 4.05 -21.79 0.05
CA GLY A 105 4.08 -21.44 1.47
C GLY A 105 4.30 -19.93 1.71
N LEU A 106 4.54 -19.56 2.98
CA LEU A 106 4.73 -18.17 3.38
C LEU A 106 6.15 -17.69 3.06
N SER A 107 6.26 -16.62 2.28
CA SER A 107 7.51 -15.90 2.09
C SER A 107 7.82 -14.95 3.26
N ASP A 108 9.09 -14.53 3.38
CA ASP A 108 9.47 -13.48 4.35
C ASP A 108 8.70 -12.18 4.14
N ASN A 109 8.35 -11.86 2.88
CA ASN A 109 7.53 -10.70 2.57
C ASN A 109 6.10 -10.85 3.08
N ASP A 110 5.49 -12.03 2.96
CA ASP A 110 4.12 -12.27 3.46
C ASP A 110 4.08 -12.17 4.98
N ILE A 111 5.09 -12.71 5.66
CA ILE A 111 5.25 -12.58 7.10
C ILE A 111 5.39 -11.10 7.50
N ALA A 112 6.25 -10.35 6.80
CA ALA A 112 6.45 -8.93 7.05
C ALA A 112 5.18 -8.10 6.79
N CYS A 113 4.42 -8.43 5.74
CA CYS A 113 3.14 -7.79 5.46
C CYS A 113 2.09 -8.14 6.53
N PHE A 114 1.99 -9.41 6.91
CA PHE A 114 1.03 -9.84 7.93
C PHE A 114 1.34 -9.27 9.32
N TYR A 115 2.63 -9.07 9.64
CA TYR A 115 3.05 -8.36 10.85
C TYR A 115 2.42 -6.96 10.96
N LEU A 116 2.21 -6.25 9.84
CA LEU A 116 1.61 -4.91 9.84
C LEU A 116 0.17 -4.88 10.37
N LEU A 117 -0.50 -6.04 10.44
CA LEU A 117 -1.84 -6.17 11.03
C LEU A 117 -1.81 -6.33 12.54
N THR A 118 -0.64 -6.56 13.15
CA THR A 118 -0.56 -6.77 14.59
C THR A 118 -0.94 -5.50 15.37
N LYS A 119 -1.49 -5.70 16.56
CA LYS A 119 -1.76 -4.60 17.52
C LYS A 119 -0.53 -3.73 17.70
N ARG A 120 0.66 -4.35 17.84
CA ARG A 120 1.94 -3.66 18.01
C ARG A 120 2.28 -2.77 16.81
N ALA A 121 2.17 -3.27 15.59
CA ALA A 121 2.53 -2.53 14.39
C ALA A 121 1.61 -1.34 14.14
N LEU A 122 0.29 -1.53 14.32
CA LEU A 122 -0.70 -0.48 14.11
C LEU A 122 -0.64 0.61 15.19
N THR A 123 -0.42 0.24 16.46
CA THR A 123 -0.30 1.22 17.56
C THR A 123 1.10 1.84 17.65
N GLY A 124 2.14 1.12 17.17
CA GLY A 124 3.54 1.54 17.19
C GLY A 124 4.01 2.31 15.96
N SER A 125 3.12 2.61 15.02
CA SER A 125 3.41 3.34 13.77
C SER A 125 4.23 2.57 12.71
N ASP A 126 4.43 1.26 12.84
CA ASP A 126 5.16 0.47 11.82
C ASP A 126 4.35 0.37 10.52
N SER A 127 3.03 0.20 10.63
CA SER A 127 2.12 0.17 9.49
C SER A 127 2.07 1.51 8.77
N GLU A 128 2.04 2.62 9.51
CA GLU A 128 2.09 3.98 8.96
C GLU A 128 3.42 4.25 8.24
N ARG A 129 4.52 3.83 8.84
CA ARG A 129 5.85 3.95 8.21
C ARG A 129 5.95 3.15 6.91
N ARG A 130 5.41 1.94 6.89
CA ARG A 130 5.37 1.10 5.68
C ARG A 130 4.54 1.73 4.58
N PHE A 131 3.38 2.28 4.92
CA PHE A 131 2.53 3.02 4.00
C PHE A 131 3.29 4.22 3.39
N HIS A 132 3.90 5.06 4.22
CA HIS A 132 4.65 6.22 3.73
C HIS A 132 5.86 5.84 2.87
N LEU A 133 6.54 4.74 3.22
CA LEU A 133 7.61 4.22 2.39
C LEU A 133 7.10 3.81 0.99
N LYS A 134 6.01 3.04 0.92
CA LYS A 134 5.37 2.65 -0.35
C LYS A 134 4.95 3.88 -1.15
N GLU A 135 4.29 4.84 -0.51
CA GLU A 135 3.85 6.08 -1.16
C GLU A 135 5.02 6.95 -1.65
N SER A 136 6.14 6.97 -0.94
CA SER A 136 7.32 7.72 -1.36
C SER A 136 8.02 7.12 -2.58
N LEU A 137 7.80 5.83 -2.83
CA LEU A 137 8.38 5.05 -3.94
C LEU A 137 7.34 4.73 -5.04
N ASN A 138 6.18 5.40 -5.05
CA ASN A 138 5.22 5.17 -6.11
C ASN A 138 5.74 5.69 -7.47
N ASP A 139 5.23 5.11 -8.56
CA ASP A 139 5.73 5.36 -9.92
C ASP A 139 5.73 6.84 -10.28
N ARG A 140 4.67 7.58 -9.90
CA ARG A 140 4.57 9.01 -10.14
C ARG A 140 5.73 9.80 -9.52
N ARG A 141 6.12 9.47 -8.27
CA ARG A 141 7.21 10.15 -7.56
C ARG A 141 8.56 9.76 -8.13
N ILE A 142 8.74 8.48 -8.48
CA ILE A 142 9.96 8.00 -9.13
C ILE A 142 10.13 8.67 -10.48
N LEU A 143 9.09 8.70 -11.32
CA LEU A 143 9.13 9.38 -12.62
C LEU A 143 9.41 10.88 -12.47
N ALA A 144 8.80 11.54 -11.49
CA ALA A 144 9.08 12.94 -11.20
C ALA A 144 10.55 13.15 -10.78
N ALA A 145 11.10 12.27 -9.95
CA ALA A 145 12.50 12.34 -9.52
C ALA A 145 13.48 12.11 -10.68
N ILE A 146 13.21 11.11 -11.54
CA ILE A 146 14.05 10.83 -12.71
C ILE A 146 14.06 12.03 -13.67
N ASN A 147 12.94 12.74 -13.82
CA ASN A 147 12.82 13.92 -14.69
C ASN A 147 13.26 15.24 -14.03
N ASP A 148 13.70 15.21 -12.77
CA ASP A 148 14.27 16.40 -12.11
C ASP A 148 15.50 16.90 -12.87
N GLU A 149 15.59 18.23 -13.05
CA GLU A 149 16.66 18.87 -13.84
C GLU A 149 18.08 18.50 -13.35
N LYS A 150 18.27 18.34 -12.04
CA LYS A 150 19.55 17.96 -11.45
C LYS A 150 19.94 16.52 -11.81
N ILE A 151 18.95 15.62 -11.79
CA ILE A 151 19.14 14.20 -12.12
C ILE A 151 19.42 14.07 -13.62
N VAL A 152 18.65 14.70 -14.48
CA VAL A 152 18.85 14.68 -15.93
C VAL A 152 20.22 15.23 -16.32
N LYS A 153 20.66 16.34 -15.73
CA LYS A 153 22.03 16.88 -15.94
C LYS A 153 23.13 15.92 -15.48
N ALA A 154 22.93 15.28 -14.31
CA ALA A 154 23.88 14.30 -13.83
C ALA A 154 23.96 13.08 -14.75
N MET A 155 22.82 12.60 -15.26
CA MET A 155 22.74 11.52 -16.23
C MET A 155 23.43 11.87 -17.55
N SER A 156 23.19 13.06 -18.11
CA SER A 156 23.85 13.52 -19.33
C SER A 156 25.36 13.48 -19.20
N LYS A 157 25.89 14.01 -18.08
CA LYS A 157 27.33 14.02 -17.80
C LYS A 157 27.89 12.62 -17.61
N LEU A 158 27.21 11.76 -16.88
CA LEU A 158 27.61 10.38 -16.62
C LEU A 158 27.70 9.60 -17.94
N LEU A 159 26.60 9.61 -18.72
CA LEU A 159 26.51 8.90 -20.00
C LEU A 159 27.63 9.34 -20.97
N ALA A 160 27.83 10.64 -21.13
CA ALA A 160 28.91 11.17 -22.00
C ALA A 160 30.31 10.72 -21.53
N THR A 161 30.54 10.71 -20.21
CA THR A 161 31.83 10.30 -19.62
C THR A 161 32.09 8.81 -19.82
N THR A 162 31.08 7.96 -19.51
CA THR A 162 31.17 6.50 -19.66
C THR A 162 31.40 6.13 -21.12
N TYR A 163 30.62 6.70 -22.04
CA TYR A 163 30.75 6.45 -23.47
C TYR A 163 32.14 6.83 -23.99
N ARG A 164 32.69 7.96 -23.55
CA ARG A 164 34.07 8.38 -23.88
C ARG A 164 35.11 7.38 -23.38
N GLN A 165 34.95 6.86 -22.17
CA GLN A 165 35.87 5.88 -21.59
C GLN A 165 35.89 4.57 -22.40
N GLU A 166 34.74 4.10 -22.80
CA GLU A 166 34.54 2.83 -23.50
C GLU A 166 34.99 2.93 -24.97
N ASN A 167 34.56 3.99 -25.67
CA ASN A 167 34.68 4.10 -27.13
C ASN A 167 35.80 5.06 -27.60
N LYS A 168 36.44 5.79 -26.67
CA LYS A 168 37.47 6.82 -26.97
C LYS A 168 36.94 7.96 -27.84
N VAL A 169 35.62 8.18 -27.86
CA VAL A 169 34.91 9.21 -28.63
C VAL A 169 34.27 10.20 -27.70
N ASN A 170 34.42 11.49 -27.92
CA ASN A 170 33.71 12.53 -27.19
C ASN A 170 32.31 12.74 -27.80
N VAL A 171 31.30 12.57 -26.98
CA VAL A 171 29.92 12.95 -27.29
C VAL A 171 29.46 14.05 -26.35
N LYS A 172 28.63 14.95 -26.85
CA LYS A 172 27.98 15.98 -26.06
C LYS A 172 26.50 15.63 -26.00
N LEU A 173 26.03 15.27 -24.83
CA LEU A 173 24.62 14.98 -24.56
C LEU A 173 24.00 16.16 -23.84
N SER A 174 22.86 16.65 -24.35
CA SER A 174 22.06 17.66 -23.69
C SER A 174 21.07 17.03 -22.68
N SER A 175 20.47 17.86 -21.84
CA SER A 175 19.37 17.42 -20.97
C SER A 175 18.15 16.99 -21.79
N GLU A 176 17.91 17.65 -22.92
CA GLU A 176 16.81 17.34 -23.85
C GLU A 176 16.98 15.96 -24.48
N ASP A 177 18.20 15.59 -24.89
CA ASP A 177 18.47 14.25 -25.44
C ASP A 177 18.16 13.15 -24.42
N VAL A 178 18.53 13.37 -23.17
CA VAL A 178 18.28 12.41 -22.08
C VAL A 178 16.79 12.34 -21.76
N ARG A 179 16.08 13.48 -21.69
CA ARG A 179 14.63 13.48 -21.45
C ARG A 179 13.87 12.76 -22.55
N ALA A 180 14.14 13.06 -23.79
CA ALA A 180 13.49 12.38 -24.91
C ALA A 180 13.66 10.86 -24.82
N ARG A 181 14.86 10.40 -24.42
CA ARG A 181 15.11 8.97 -24.26
C ARG A 181 14.39 8.36 -23.04
N LEU A 182 14.29 9.10 -21.93
CA LEU A 182 13.51 8.67 -20.77
C LEU A 182 12.03 8.58 -21.09
N GLU A 183 11.47 9.55 -21.82
CA GLU A 183 10.08 9.51 -22.28
C GLU A 183 9.80 8.29 -23.16
N ASP A 184 10.75 7.92 -24.05
CA ASP A 184 10.63 6.71 -24.87
C ASP A 184 10.68 5.42 -24.03
N LEU A 185 11.51 5.37 -22.98
CA LEU A 185 11.67 4.20 -22.12
C LEU A 185 10.50 3.97 -21.16
N PHE A 186 9.81 5.04 -20.79
CA PHE A 186 8.71 4.99 -19.81
C PHE A 186 7.36 5.34 -20.43
N ARG A 187 7.16 5.04 -21.72
CA ARG A 187 5.83 5.19 -22.33
C ARG A 187 4.83 4.25 -21.66
N PRO A 188 3.57 4.74 -21.43
CA PRO A 188 2.54 3.93 -20.75
C PRO A 188 2.13 2.64 -21.49
N GLU A 189 2.52 2.47 -22.73
CA GLU A 189 2.22 1.29 -23.56
C GLU A 189 3.15 0.10 -23.26
N ASP A 190 4.24 0.33 -22.52
CA ASP A 190 5.26 -0.68 -22.18
C ASP A 190 5.29 -1.04 -20.68
N LEU A 191 4.38 -0.49 -19.86
CA LEU A 191 4.17 -0.75 -18.43
C LEU A 191 2.78 -1.32 -18.17
#